data_189ed1966eb641cf33c23a0b0cb62936
#
_entry.id   189ed1966eb641cf33c23a0b0cb62936
#
_cell.length_a   1.000
_cell.length_b   1.000
_cell.length_c   1.000
_cell.angle_alpha   90.00
_cell.angle_beta   90.00
_cell.angle_gamma   90.00
#
_symmetry.space_group_name_H-M   'P 1'
#
loop_
_entity.id
_entity.type
_entity.pdbx_description
1 polymer ?
#
loop_
_entity_poly.entity_id
_entity_poly.type
_entity_poly.pdbx_seq_one_letter_code
_entity_poly.pdbx_strand_id
1 'polypeptide(L)'
;MSRFESSKFVRNNAVMRQECLIAACEKLGWKYKVQNGVTLVTDLGIGVSFGYEYAIKVDGSNVTYNTYYFGQTDEYVKKLQSEYNVLNVMYSKMVIIDSFKKHGFTFKSNRSFVPNETEKECFYMVGRSSIKGEDEPVGQVKFTILFDGTIISDSDYLPEDVNKRAHASMDDIDENFSSTRIMTRKEIPAKYRHKVMRDANNHVVNIKH
;
A
#
# COMPACT_ATOMS: atom_id res chain seq x y z
N MET A 1 29.62 17.46 -21.15
CA MET A 1 29.42 16.03 -20.92
C MET A 1 28.08 15.85 -20.20
N SER A 2 27.19 15.04 -20.75
CA SER A 2 25.96 14.70 -20.09
C SER A 2 26.25 13.76 -18.92
N ARG A 3 25.67 14.04 -17.75
CA ARG A 3 25.80 13.24 -16.56
C ARG A 3 24.46 12.61 -16.26
N PHE A 4 24.43 11.28 -16.22
CA PHE A 4 23.28 10.53 -15.73
C PHE A 4 23.56 10.11 -14.29
N GLU A 5 22.60 10.35 -13.43
CA GLU A 5 22.59 9.86 -12.07
C GLU A 5 21.50 8.81 -11.91
N SER A 6 21.73 7.86 -11.03
CA SER A 6 20.77 6.79 -10.73
C SER A 6 20.51 6.73 -9.25
N SER A 7 19.25 6.51 -8.89
CA SER A 7 18.83 6.27 -7.51
C SER A 7 17.70 5.25 -7.49
N LYS A 8 17.27 4.83 -6.29
CA LYS A 8 16.11 3.97 -6.14
C LYS A 8 14.85 4.82 -5.98
N PHE A 9 13.88 4.59 -6.84
CA PHE A 9 12.59 5.28 -6.82
C PHE A 9 11.66 4.74 -5.71
N VAL A 10 11.72 3.42 -5.46
CA VAL A 10 10.94 2.76 -4.42
C VAL A 10 11.88 2.06 -3.45
N ARG A 11 11.65 2.23 -2.16
CA ARG A 11 12.44 1.59 -1.10
C ARG A 11 11.91 0.17 -0.82
N ASN A 12 12.83 -0.74 -0.45
CA ASN A 12 12.56 -2.03 0.18
C ASN A 12 11.58 -2.98 -0.55
N ASN A 13 11.98 -3.54 -1.70
CA ASN A 13 11.25 -4.62 -2.39
C ASN A 13 9.76 -4.35 -2.68
N ALA A 14 9.28 -3.12 -2.51
CA ALA A 14 7.94 -2.77 -2.91
C ALA A 14 7.85 -2.83 -4.44
N VAL A 15 6.86 -3.54 -4.96
CA VAL A 15 6.60 -3.61 -6.40
C VAL A 15 6.13 -2.24 -6.87
N MET A 16 6.87 -1.63 -7.77
CA MET A 16 6.44 -0.37 -8.38
C MET A 16 5.26 -0.63 -9.32
N ARG A 17 4.21 0.17 -9.17
CA ARG A 17 3.01 0.09 -10.01
C ARG A 17 3.09 1.08 -11.14
N GLN A 18 3.17 0.56 -12.34
CA GLN A 18 3.28 1.40 -13.53
C GLN A 18 2.06 2.30 -13.71
N GLU A 19 0.87 1.82 -13.36
CA GLU A 19 -0.37 2.61 -13.45
C GLU A 19 -0.33 3.84 -12.55
N CYS A 20 0.17 3.70 -11.33
CA CYS A 20 0.33 4.82 -10.40
C CYS A 20 1.41 5.80 -10.88
N LEU A 21 2.47 5.32 -11.52
CA LEU A 21 3.51 6.17 -12.09
C LEU A 21 2.99 6.96 -13.29
N ILE A 22 2.24 6.32 -14.17
CA ILE A 22 1.59 6.97 -15.30
C ILE A 22 0.63 8.06 -14.81
N ALA A 23 -0.25 7.73 -13.86
CA ALA A 23 -1.18 8.70 -13.28
C ALA A 23 -0.47 9.86 -12.58
N ALA A 24 0.70 9.62 -11.96
CA ALA A 24 1.53 10.68 -11.38
C ALA A 24 2.09 11.61 -12.46
N CYS A 25 2.59 11.08 -13.57
CA CYS A 25 3.04 11.89 -14.72
C CYS A 25 1.90 12.73 -15.28
N GLU A 26 0.71 12.16 -15.49
CA GLU A 26 -0.48 12.86 -15.99
C GLU A 26 -0.91 13.99 -15.05
N LYS A 27 -0.94 13.73 -13.74
CA LYS A 27 -1.27 14.73 -12.73
C LYS A 27 -0.28 15.89 -12.69
N LEU A 28 0.99 15.61 -12.98
CA LEU A 28 2.04 16.62 -13.09
C LEU A 28 2.04 17.37 -14.44
N GLY A 29 1.23 16.92 -15.41
CA GLY A 29 1.19 17.47 -16.77
C GLY A 29 2.44 17.12 -17.58
N TRP A 30 3.14 16.05 -17.22
CA TRP A 30 4.37 15.62 -17.88
C TRP A 30 4.08 14.66 -19.02
N LYS A 31 4.86 14.76 -20.11
CA LYS A 31 4.79 13.78 -21.20
C LYS A 31 5.68 12.59 -20.92
N TYR A 32 5.19 11.43 -21.24
CA TYR A 32 5.91 10.18 -21.03
C TYR A 32 5.68 9.20 -22.19
N LYS A 33 6.53 8.18 -22.24
CA LYS A 33 6.38 6.98 -23.09
C LYS A 33 6.60 5.74 -22.23
N VAL A 34 5.90 4.68 -22.53
CA VAL A 34 6.11 3.39 -21.90
C VAL A 34 6.64 2.41 -22.95
N GLN A 35 7.78 1.80 -22.67
CA GLN A 35 8.42 0.84 -23.54
C GLN A 35 8.92 -0.35 -22.72
N ASN A 36 8.40 -1.54 -23.00
CA ASN A 36 8.80 -2.78 -22.31
C ASN A 36 8.76 -2.69 -20.78
N GLY A 37 7.71 -2.08 -20.21
CA GLY A 37 7.58 -1.90 -18.76
C GLY A 37 8.42 -0.76 -18.17
N VAL A 38 9.20 -0.06 -18.98
CA VAL A 38 9.98 1.10 -18.57
C VAL A 38 9.22 2.38 -18.89
N THR A 39 9.13 3.30 -17.94
CA THR A 39 8.53 4.62 -18.13
C THR A 39 9.62 5.65 -18.38
N LEU A 40 9.53 6.33 -19.53
CA LEU A 40 10.41 7.40 -19.95
C LEU A 40 9.65 8.73 -19.89
N VAL A 41 9.98 9.61 -18.96
CA VAL A 41 9.47 10.98 -18.92
C VAL A 41 10.24 11.81 -19.93
N THR A 42 9.54 12.28 -20.96
CA THR A 42 10.16 12.95 -22.11
C THR A 42 10.01 14.47 -22.08
N ASP A 43 9.06 14.99 -21.29
CA ASP A 43 8.84 16.43 -21.18
C ASP A 43 8.30 16.75 -19.77
N LEU A 44 8.98 17.63 -19.05
CA LEU A 44 8.61 18.08 -17.71
C LEU A 44 7.73 19.35 -17.71
N GLY A 45 7.29 19.82 -18.88
CA GLY A 45 6.47 21.01 -19.02
C GLY A 45 7.19 22.33 -18.73
N ILE A 46 8.51 22.34 -18.73
CA ILE A 46 9.33 23.51 -18.40
C ILE A 46 9.88 24.26 -19.62
N GLY A 47 9.43 23.89 -20.82
CA GLY A 47 9.83 24.55 -22.07
C GLY A 47 11.25 24.25 -22.54
N VAL A 48 11.96 23.32 -21.89
CA VAL A 48 13.30 22.90 -22.30
C VAL A 48 13.21 21.66 -23.16
N SER A 49 13.77 21.73 -24.37
CA SER A 49 13.93 20.55 -25.22
C SER A 49 15.13 19.75 -24.76
N PHE A 50 14.88 18.49 -24.43
CA PHE A 50 15.95 17.56 -24.10
C PHE A 50 16.60 17.07 -25.39
N GLY A 51 17.88 17.26 -25.53
CA GLY A 51 18.68 16.65 -26.61
C GLY A 51 18.80 15.12 -26.45
N TYR A 52 18.06 14.52 -25.50
CA TYR A 52 18.06 13.11 -25.14
C TYR A 52 16.66 12.54 -25.21
N GLU A 53 16.59 11.21 -25.29
CA GLU A 53 15.33 10.48 -25.39
C GLU A 53 14.41 10.67 -24.18
N TYR A 54 14.98 10.95 -23.00
CA TYR A 54 14.24 11.15 -21.75
C TYR A 54 14.95 12.08 -20.77
N ALA A 55 14.17 12.70 -19.91
CA ALA A 55 14.63 13.45 -18.73
C ALA A 55 14.79 12.53 -17.51
N ILE A 56 13.77 11.68 -17.29
CA ILE A 56 13.72 10.70 -16.21
C ILE A 56 13.31 9.36 -16.81
N LYS A 57 14.04 8.31 -16.48
CA LYS A 57 13.74 6.92 -16.81
C LYS A 57 13.46 6.16 -15.52
N VAL A 58 12.32 5.48 -15.44
CA VAL A 58 11.95 4.61 -14.32
C VAL A 58 11.82 3.17 -14.82
N ASP A 59 12.67 2.30 -14.28
CA ASP A 59 12.79 0.89 -14.66
C ASP A 59 12.70 0.04 -13.39
N GLY A 60 11.50 -0.51 -13.14
CA GLY A 60 11.20 -1.12 -11.86
C GLY A 60 11.43 -0.14 -10.71
N SER A 61 12.26 -0.51 -9.73
CA SER A 61 12.61 0.33 -8.59
C SER A 61 13.74 1.32 -8.87
N ASN A 62 14.35 1.28 -10.05
CA ASN A 62 15.47 2.13 -10.39
C ASN A 62 15.02 3.36 -11.15
N VAL A 63 15.57 4.51 -10.80
CA VAL A 63 15.38 5.75 -11.54
C VAL A 63 16.73 6.25 -12.05
N THR A 64 16.76 6.63 -13.31
CA THR A 64 17.92 7.29 -13.95
C THR A 64 17.46 8.63 -14.49
N TYR A 65 18.21 9.67 -14.26
CA TYR A 65 17.86 11.02 -14.68
C TYR A 65 19.08 11.80 -15.14
N ASN A 66 18.85 12.78 -16.02
CA ASN A 66 19.90 13.60 -16.60
C ASN A 66 20.07 14.88 -15.78
N THR A 67 21.26 15.07 -15.21
CA THR A 67 21.58 16.23 -14.37
C THR A 67 22.18 17.40 -15.15
N TYR A 68 22.55 17.20 -16.42
CA TYR A 68 23.24 18.22 -17.18
C TYR A 68 22.35 19.43 -17.53
N TYR A 69 21.07 19.19 -17.87
CA TYR A 69 20.14 20.24 -18.27
C TYR A 69 19.34 20.81 -17.12
N PHE A 70 19.38 20.17 -15.96
CA PHE A 70 18.58 20.52 -14.79
C PHE A 70 19.47 20.59 -13.58
N GLY A 71 19.89 21.78 -13.20
CA GLY A 71 20.54 21.97 -11.91
C GLY A 71 19.71 21.51 -10.70
N GLN A 72 18.45 21.09 -10.94
CA GLN A 72 17.47 20.67 -9.92
C GLN A 72 16.71 19.38 -10.31
N THR A 73 17.33 18.49 -11.09
CA THR A 73 16.66 17.26 -11.54
C THR A 73 16.19 16.40 -10.37
N ASP A 74 16.92 16.41 -9.26
CA ASP A 74 16.52 15.76 -8.01
C ASP A 74 15.16 16.23 -7.50
N GLU A 75 14.81 17.50 -7.67
CA GLU A 75 13.52 18.02 -7.23
C GLU A 75 12.37 17.47 -8.07
N TYR A 76 12.58 17.31 -9.38
CA TYR A 76 11.59 16.68 -10.26
C TYR A 76 11.42 15.20 -9.95
N VAL A 77 12.50 14.48 -9.68
CA VAL A 77 12.42 13.07 -9.25
C VAL A 77 11.68 12.96 -7.93
N LYS A 78 11.98 13.81 -6.95
CA LYS A 78 11.26 13.84 -5.65
C LYS A 78 9.78 14.19 -5.83
N LYS A 79 9.46 15.13 -6.74
CA LYS A 79 8.09 15.51 -7.05
C LYS A 79 7.32 14.34 -7.67
N LEU A 80 7.90 13.64 -8.63
CA LEU A 80 7.31 12.44 -9.23
C LEU A 80 7.09 11.36 -8.17
N GLN A 81 8.07 11.10 -7.32
CA GLN A 81 8.00 10.11 -6.26
C GLN A 81 6.91 10.46 -5.23
N SER A 82 6.78 11.73 -4.86
CA SER A 82 5.75 12.19 -3.93
C SER A 82 4.35 11.95 -4.50
N GLU A 83 4.09 12.31 -5.75
CA GLU A 83 2.80 12.08 -6.40
C GLU A 83 2.51 10.59 -6.59
N TYR A 84 3.52 9.82 -7.00
CA TYR A 84 3.42 8.36 -7.07
C TYR A 84 3.02 7.75 -5.73
N ASN A 85 3.67 8.15 -4.63
CA ASN A 85 3.40 7.60 -3.31
C ASN A 85 1.96 7.86 -2.87
N VAL A 86 1.45 9.07 -3.08
CA VAL A 86 0.04 9.42 -2.78
C VAL A 86 -0.92 8.51 -3.54
N LEU A 87 -0.71 8.34 -4.84
CA LEU A 87 -1.56 7.51 -5.69
C LEU A 87 -1.46 6.02 -5.32
N ASN A 88 -0.26 5.55 -5.00
CA ASN A 88 -0.03 4.17 -4.59
C ASN A 88 -0.72 3.83 -3.25
N VAL A 89 -0.72 4.76 -2.29
CA VAL A 89 -1.48 4.62 -1.02
C VAL A 89 -2.97 4.54 -1.29
N MET A 90 -3.51 5.42 -2.13
CA MET A 90 -4.93 5.44 -2.50
C MET A 90 -5.34 4.15 -3.21
N TYR A 91 -4.55 3.70 -4.18
CA TYR A 91 -4.78 2.46 -4.90
C TYR A 91 -4.76 1.25 -3.97
N SER A 92 -3.76 1.17 -3.10
CA SER A 92 -3.64 0.09 -2.10
C SER A 92 -4.87 0.01 -1.20
N LYS A 93 -5.37 1.16 -0.73
CA LYS A 93 -6.61 1.24 0.06
C LYS A 93 -7.82 0.70 -0.72
N MET A 94 -7.97 1.11 -1.98
CA MET A 94 -9.09 0.65 -2.82
C MET A 94 -9.05 -0.87 -3.03
N VAL A 95 -7.90 -1.42 -3.37
CA VAL A 95 -7.75 -2.88 -3.58
C VAL A 95 -8.08 -3.66 -2.31
N ILE A 96 -7.59 -3.23 -1.14
CA ILE A 96 -7.91 -3.88 0.13
C ILE A 96 -9.43 -3.87 0.38
N ILE A 97 -10.05 -2.70 0.24
CA ILE A 97 -11.48 -2.55 0.49
C ILE A 97 -12.30 -3.43 -0.47
N ASP A 98 -11.96 -3.44 -1.74
CA ASP A 98 -12.70 -4.21 -2.75
C ASP A 98 -12.51 -5.72 -2.55
N SER A 99 -11.28 -6.18 -2.30
CA SER A 99 -11.00 -7.59 -2.03
C SER A 99 -11.76 -8.08 -0.78
N PHE A 100 -11.74 -7.32 0.31
CA PHE A 100 -12.45 -7.69 1.52
C PHE A 100 -13.98 -7.61 1.37
N LYS A 101 -14.51 -6.63 0.64
CA LYS A 101 -15.95 -6.54 0.34
C LYS A 101 -16.48 -7.73 -0.44
N LYS A 102 -15.72 -8.27 -1.39
CA LYS A 102 -16.08 -9.49 -2.13
C LYS A 102 -16.33 -10.69 -1.20
N HIS A 103 -15.61 -10.73 -0.08
CA HIS A 103 -15.71 -11.80 0.92
C HIS A 103 -16.60 -11.42 2.12
N GLY A 104 -17.47 -10.41 1.97
CA GLY A 104 -18.49 -10.07 2.95
C GLY A 104 -18.03 -9.25 4.14
N PHE A 105 -16.90 -8.54 4.02
CA PHE A 105 -16.46 -7.57 5.02
C PHE A 105 -17.01 -6.19 4.76
N THR A 106 -17.13 -5.40 5.81
CA THR A 106 -17.57 -4.01 5.77
C THR A 106 -16.42 -3.09 6.14
N PHE A 107 -16.23 -2.02 5.38
CA PHE A 107 -15.24 -0.99 5.69
C PHE A 107 -15.68 -0.16 6.91
N LYS A 108 -14.73 0.10 7.81
CA LYS A 108 -14.88 1.00 8.96
C LYS A 108 -13.67 1.92 9.06
N SER A 109 -13.90 3.23 8.97
CA SER A 109 -12.83 4.22 9.14
C SER A 109 -12.32 4.25 10.58
N ASN A 110 -11.04 4.48 10.76
CA ASN A 110 -10.45 4.78 12.07
C ASN A 110 -10.53 6.30 12.32
N ARG A 111 -11.55 6.74 13.06
CA ARG A 111 -11.79 8.18 13.33
C ARG A 111 -10.74 8.83 14.22
N SER A 112 -9.99 8.05 15.00
CA SER A 112 -8.93 8.56 15.87
C SER A 112 -7.56 8.59 15.19
N PHE A 113 -7.46 8.02 13.98
CA PHE A 113 -6.20 8.02 13.23
C PHE A 113 -5.92 9.40 12.64
N VAL A 114 -4.70 9.88 12.89
CA VAL A 114 -4.15 11.08 12.29
C VAL A 114 -2.94 10.66 11.44
N PRO A 115 -2.95 10.91 10.12
CA PRO A 115 -1.80 10.61 9.27
C PRO A 115 -0.53 11.32 9.76
N ASN A 116 0.59 10.62 9.67
CA ASN A 116 1.92 11.15 10.02
C ASN A 116 2.90 10.97 8.84
N GLU A 117 4.18 11.19 9.08
CA GLU A 117 5.20 11.06 8.01
C GLU A 117 5.31 9.64 7.47
N THR A 118 5.11 8.63 8.30
CA THR A 118 5.27 7.22 7.94
C THR A 118 3.95 6.55 7.59
N GLU A 119 2.92 6.71 8.42
CA GLU A 119 1.61 6.08 8.26
C GLU A 119 0.66 7.06 7.59
N LYS A 120 0.10 6.68 6.43
CA LYS A 120 -0.78 7.55 5.63
C LYS A 120 -2.25 7.21 5.76
N GLU A 121 -2.57 5.93 5.95
CA GLU A 121 -3.94 5.44 6.11
C GLU A 121 -4.02 4.39 7.22
N CYS A 122 -5.11 4.42 7.97
CA CYS A 122 -5.45 3.37 8.94
C CYS A 122 -6.96 3.17 9.00
N PHE A 123 -7.42 1.94 8.82
CA PHE A 123 -8.84 1.58 8.80
C PHE A 123 -9.04 0.11 9.19
N TYR A 124 -10.29 -0.30 9.30
CA TYR A 124 -10.67 -1.67 9.63
C TYR A 124 -11.57 -2.26 8.56
N MET A 125 -11.40 -3.56 8.31
CA MET A 125 -12.35 -4.40 7.60
C MET A 125 -13.04 -5.30 8.63
N VAL A 126 -14.34 -5.18 8.75
CA VAL A 126 -15.15 -5.84 9.80
C VAL A 126 -15.93 -6.98 9.16
N GLY A 127 -15.67 -8.22 9.64
CA GLY A 127 -16.37 -9.42 9.23
C GLY A 127 -17.37 -9.86 10.29
N ARG A 128 -18.54 -10.33 9.85
CA ARG A 128 -19.56 -10.95 10.71
C ARG A 128 -19.55 -12.47 10.54
N SER A 129 -19.70 -13.20 11.62
CA SER A 129 -19.84 -14.65 11.54
C SER A 129 -21.22 -15.04 11.04
N SER A 130 -21.26 -16.02 10.12
CA SER A 130 -22.52 -16.59 9.62
C SER A 130 -23.04 -17.75 10.48
N ILE A 131 -22.22 -18.25 11.41
CA ILE A 131 -22.50 -19.53 12.14
C ILE A 131 -23.59 -19.39 13.20
N LYS A 132 -23.88 -18.18 13.70
CA LYS A 132 -24.82 -17.99 14.81
C LYS A 132 -25.98 -17.02 14.57
N GLY A 133 -26.14 -16.49 13.36
CA GLY A 133 -27.20 -15.52 13.08
C GLY A 133 -27.11 -14.22 13.90
N GLU A 134 -25.98 -13.95 14.50
CA GLU A 134 -25.72 -12.73 15.25
C GLU A 134 -25.42 -11.58 14.30
N ASP A 135 -26.15 -10.50 14.42
CA ASP A 135 -25.98 -9.28 13.60
C ASP A 135 -24.74 -8.46 14.00
N GLU A 136 -24.02 -8.85 15.05
CA GLU A 136 -22.89 -8.12 15.57
C GLU A 136 -21.58 -8.47 14.84
N PRO A 137 -20.67 -7.50 14.64
CA PRO A 137 -19.36 -7.76 14.07
C PRO A 137 -18.54 -8.64 15.01
N VAL A 138 -18.09 -9.79 14.50
CA VAL A 138 -17.42 -10.83 15.30
C VAL A 138 -15.91 -10.78 15.18
N GLY A 139 -15.38 -10.06 14.19
CA GLY A 139 -13.95 -9.90 14.00
C GLY A 139 -13.62 -8.73 13.10
N GLN A 140 -12.43 -8.19 13.28
CA GLN A 140 -11.93 -7.09 12.45
C GLN A 140 -10.45 -7.29 12.10
N VAL A 141 -10.10 -6.86 10.90
CA VAL A 141 -8.72 -6.76 10.44
C VAL A 141 -8.38 -5.28 10.32
N LYS A 142 -7.35 -4.86 11.03
CA LYS A 142 -6.80 -3.51 10.94
C LYS A 142 -5.79 -3.45 9.80
N PHE A 143 -5.89 -2.42 9.00
CA PHE A 143 -4.91 -2.10 7.95
C PHE A 143 -4.26 -0.77 8.24
N THR A 144 -2.94 -0.74 8.08
CA THR A 144 -2.15 0.50 8.07
C THR A 144 -1.37 0.53 6.76
N ILE A 145 -1.46 1.62 6.01
CA ILE A 145 -0.72 1.82 4.76
C ILE A 145 0.33 2.90 4.99
N LEU A 146 1.58 2.54 4.72
CA LEU A 146 2.71 3.44 4.86
C LEU A 146 2.86 4.35 3.64
N PHE A 147 3.67 5.40 3.79
CA PHE A 147 3.91 6.41 2.73
C PHE A 147 4.45 5.82 1.41
N ASP A 148 5.15 4.68 1.47
CA ASP A 148 5.70 3.97 0.31
C ASP A 148 4.74 2.93 -0.28
N GLY A 149 3.52 2.84 0.25
CA GLY A 149 2.51 1.86 -0.16
C GLY A 149 2.62 0.50 0.51
N THR A 150 3.55 0.31 1.45
CA THR A 150 3.63 -0.90 2.26
C THR A 150 2.35 -1.07 3.06
N ILE A 151 1.77 -2.27 3.02
CA ILE A 151 0.54 -2.62 3.73
C ILE A 151 0.91 -3.47 4.95
N ILE A 152 0.47 -3.04 6.11
CA ILE A 152 0.54 -3.79 7.36
C ILE A 152 -0.87 -4.19 7.73
N SER A 153 -1.10 -5.47 7.92
CA SER A 153 -2.37 -6.00 8.44
C SER A 153 -2.16 -6.59 9.83
N ASP A 154 -3.09 -6.31 10.72
CA ASP A 154 -3.13 -6.81 12.07
C ASP A 154 -4.55 -7.29 12.39
N SER A 155 -4.68 -8.47 12.95
CA SER A 155 -5.96 -9.02 13.35
C SER A 155 -5.83 -9.71 14.70
N ASP A 156 -6.70 -9.34 15.61
CA ASP A 156 -6.94 -10.10 16.81
C ASP A 156 -7.65 -11.42 16.48
N TYR A 157 -8.17 -12.10 17.49
CA TYR A 157 -8.92 -13.35 17.31
C TYR A 157 -10.08 -13.15 16.31
N LEU A 158 -10.03 -13.91 15.21
CA LEU A 158 -11.12 -14.03 14.26
C LEU A 158 -11.83 -15.39 14.43
N PRO A 159 -13.17 -15.43 14.42
CA PRO A 159 -13.90 -16.70 14.28
C PRO A 159 -13.45 -17.47 13.04
N GLU A 160 -13.55 -18.78 13.06
CA GLU A 160 -12.98 -19.64 12.00
C GLU A 160 -13.50 -19.29 10.61
N ASP A 161 -14.81 -19.04 10.46
CA ASP A 161 -15.41 -18.65 9.17
C ASP A 161 -14.98 -17.26 8.71
N VAL A 162 -14.86 -16.30 9.63
CA VAL A 162 -14.34 -14.96 9.35
C VAL A 162 -12.85 -15.03 8.96
N ASN A 163 -12.08 -15.86 9.66
CA ASN A 163 -10.66 -16.05 9.37
C ASN A 163 -10.44 -16.65 7.97
N LYS A 164 -11.22 -17.66 7.57
CA LYS A 164 -11.15 -18.25 6.21
C LYS A 164 -11.43 -17.19 5.13
N ARG A 165 -12.46 -16.36 5.32
CA ARG A 165 -12.78 -15.27 4.39
C ARG A 165 -11.72 -14.18 4.36
N ALA A 166 -11.11 -13.85 5.52
CA ALA A 166 -10.02 -12.91 5.58
C ALA A 166 -8.79 -13.41 4.81
N HIS A 167 -8.46 -14.71 4.93
CA HIS A 167 -7.38 -15.31 4.13
C HIS A 167 -7.68 -15.24 2.64
N ALA A 168 -8.88 -15.61 2.19
CA ALA A 168 -9.26 -15.50 0.78
C ALA A 168 -9.18 -14.04 0.27
N SER A 169 -9.57 -13.07 1.10
CA SER A 169 -9.41 -11.65 0.76
C SER A 169 -7.93 -11.22 0.63
N MET A 170 -7.06 -11.77 1.48
CA MET A 170 -5.62 -11.50 1.40
C MET A 170 -4.99 -12.14 0.18
N ASP A 171 -5.46 -13.32 -0.23
CA ASP A 171 -5.00 -13.99 -1.46
C ASP A 171 -5.40 -13.17 -2.70
N ASP A 172 -6.62 -12.63 -2.75
CA ASP A 172 -7.05 -11.68 -3.80
C ASP A 172 -6.14 -10.43 -3.84
N ILE A 173 -5.72 -9.92 -2.69
CA ILE A 173 -4.80 -8.78 -2.61
C ILE A 173 -3.43 -9.16 -3.18
N ASP A 174 -2.90 -10.33 -2.80
CA ASP A 174 -1.60 -10.79 -3.29
C ASP A 174 -1.59 -10.99 -4.80
N GLU A 175 -2.68 -11.54 -5.37
CA GLU A 175 -2.85 -11.66 -6.82
C GLU A 175 -2.87 -10.29 -7.52
N ASN A 176 -3.65 -9.33 -7.01
CA ASN A 176 -3.72 -7.98 -7.57
C ASN A 176 -2.39 -7.24 -7.50
N PHE A 177 -1.60 -7.53 -6.47
CA PHE A 177 -0.32 -6.84 -6.28
C PHE A 177 0.87 -7.57 -6.85
N SER A 178 0.71 -8.81 -7.34
CA SER A 178 1.81 -9.69 -7.74
C SER A 178 2.92 -9.70 -6.68
N SER A 179 2.53 -9.61 -5.41
CA SER A 179 3.42 -9.38 -4.28
C SER A 179 3.63 -10.66 -3.48
N THR A 180 4.81 -10.77 -2.87
CA THR A 180 5.10 -11.84 -1.91
C THR A 180 4.71 -11.36 -0.52
N ARG A 181 3.74 -12.02 0.09
CA ARG A 181 3.33 -11.74 1.46
C ARG A 181 4.33 -12.33 2.46
N ILE A 182 4.92 -11.48 3.31
CA ILE A 182 5.68 -11.94 4.47
C ILE A 182 4.71 -12.06 5.64
N MET A 183 4.34 -13.29 6.00
CA MET A 183 3.52 -13.54 7.19
C MET A 183 4.40 -13.80 8.40
N THR A 184 4.39 -12.88 9.36
CA THR A 184 4.89 -13.16 10.70
C THR A 184 3.72 -13.56 11.60
N ARG A 185 3.53 -14.86 11.82
CA ARG A 185 2.67 -15.34 12.91
C ARG A 185 3.42 -15.21 14.22
N LYS A 186 3.01 -14.30 15.08
CA LYS A 186 3.30 -14.42 16.50
C LYS A 186 2.37 -15.52 17.05
N GLU A 187 2.88 -16.73 17.17
CA GLU A 187 2.16 -17.76 17.93
C GLU A 187 2.08 -17.31 19.39
N ILE A 188 0.87 -17.11 19.87
CA ILE A 188 0.63 -16.95 21.31
C ILE A 188 0.98 -18.30 21.94
N PRO A 189 1.96 -18.39 22.84
CA PRO A 189 2.33 -19.64 23.50
C PRO A 189 1.09 -20.30 24.09
N ALA A 190 0.97 -21.64 23.97
CA ALA A 190 -0.21 -22.41 24.39
C ALA A 190 -0.68 -22.10 25.81
N LYS A 191 0.26 -21.77 26.71
CA LYS A 191 -0.02 -21.35 28.10
C LYS A 191 -0.85 -20.07 28.23
N TYR A 192 -0.92 -19.23 27.20
CA TYR A 192 -1.72 -18.00 27.19
C TYR A 192 -3.02 -18.11 26.40
N ARG A 193 -3.21 -19.19 25.59
CA ARG A 193 -4.41 -19.38 24.76
C ARG A 193 -5.70 -19.51 25.58
N HIS A 194 -5.60 -19.92 26.84
CA HIS A 194 -6.76 -20.09 27.75
C HIS A 194 -7.08 -18.84 28.58
N LYS A 195 -6.32 -17.76 28.46
CA LYS A 195 -6.50 -16.53 29.25
C LYS A 195 -7.13 -15.38 28.49
N VAL A 196 -7.59 -15.61 27.25
CA VAL A 196 -8.42 -14.64 26.56
C VAL A 196 -9.84 -14.78 27.10
N MET A 197 -10.13 -14.08 28.18
CA MET A 197 -11.50 -13.95 28.70
C MET A 197 -12.20 -12.82 27.96
N ARG A 198 -13.42 -13.09 27.52
CA ARG A 198 -14.34 -12.06 27.04
C ARG A 198 -15.05 -11.47 28.25
N ASP A 199 -15.16 -10.14 28.32
CA ASP A 199 -16.03 -9.49 29.29
C ASP A 199 -17.52 -9.80 28.98
N ALA A 200 -18.41 -9.40 29.87
CA ALA A 200 -19.86 -9.60 29.72
C ALA A 200 -20.44 -8.96 28.44
N ASN A 201 -19.66 -8.07 27.77
CA ASN A 201 -20.01 -7.37 26.55
C ASN A 201 -19.27 -7.94 25.32
N ASN A 202 -18.68 -9.12 25.41
CA ASN A 202 -17.93 -9.78 24.32
C ASN A 202 -16.61 -9.09 23.90
N HIS A 203 -16.07 -8.20 24.72
CA HIS A 203 -14.77 -7.61 24.47
C HIS A 203 -13.64 -8.55 24.90
N VAL A 204 -12.57 -8.61 24.11
CA VAL A 204 -11.37 -9.35 24.47
C VAL A 204 -10.62 -8.56 25.54
N VAL A 205 -10.54 -9.09 26.75
CA VAL A 205 -9.78 -8.48 27.84
C VAL A 205 -8.38 -9.07 27.87
N ASN A 206 -7.38 -8.25 27.55
CA ASN A 206 -5.97 -8.61 27.75
C ASN A 206 -5.63 -8.54 29.24
N ILE A 207 -5.59 -9.68 29.90
CA ILE A 207 -5.07 -9.75 31.28
C ILE A 207 -3.54 -9.74 31.20
N LYS A 208 -2.94 -8.59 31.50
CA LYS A 208 -1.50 -8.50 31.77
C LYS A 208 -1.24 -9.14 33.13
N HIS A 209 -0.36 -10.14 33.14
CA HIS A 209 0.30 -10.64 34.34
C HIS A 209 1.77 -10.25 34.29
#